data_4ce804de9c832f25d64156b01e065194
#
_entry.id   4ce804de9c832f25d64156b01e065194
#
_cell.length_a   1.000
_cell.length_b   1.000
_cell.length_c   1.000
_cell.angle_alpha   90.00
_cell.angle_beta   90.00
_cell.angle_gamma   90.00
#
_symmetry.space_group_name_H-M   'P 1'
#
loop_
_entity.id
_entity.type
_entity.pdbx_description
1 polymer ?
#
loop_
_entity_poly.entity_id
_entity_poly.type
_entity_poly.pdbx_seq_one_letter_code
_entity_poly.pdbx_strand_id
1 'polypeptide(L)'
;MRILISCILFIAAVFSAHAVRLPAVINANMVLQRDMQVPIWGWGDAGEKITVSFAGQSKSATVGKNGKWMLKLDKLEANAKPSNLTVKGNNEIKLGNILVGEVWICSGQSNMEWKVAQCANAKEEIAMANHSAIRLFDVPGHTVHPLPQDKGKGEWKVCSPSTISSFSATGYYFGRRIHKELNVPVGLVGSNWGGTRIEPWTTLDGFQSVPELSEQAKSVTAYTADKKVGGASPSAIYNSMVHPLTPYAMRGAIWYQGESNGGEGITYYQKKHALVKGWRKAFQNPD
;
A
#
# COMPACT_ATOMS: atom_id res chain seq x y z
N MET A 1 -44.11 58.84 2.99
CA MET A 1 -42.65 58.51 2.93
C MET A 1 -42.45 57.15 3.44
N ARG A 2 -42.36 56.16 2.53
CA ARG A 2 -42.18 54.74 2.89
C ARG A 2 -40.69 54.36 2.80
N ILE A 3 -40.09 54.04 3.92
CA ILE A 3 -38.69 53.61 4.01
C ILE A 3 -38.65 52.10 3.68
N LEU A 4 -38.05 51.72 2.54
CA LEU A 4 -37.71 50.33 2.21
C LEU A 4 -36.41 49.98 2.95
N ILE A 5 -36.51 49.07 3.92
CA ILE A 5 -35.34 48.46 4.56
C ILE A 5 -34.96 47.26 3.70
N SER A 6 -33.81 47.37 2.98
CA SER A 6 -33.23 46.27 2.19
C SER A 6 -32.41 45.42 3.12
N CYS A 7 -32.91 44.22 3.49
CA CYS A 7 -32.13 43.20 4.21
C CYS A 7 -31.17 42.50 3.24
N ILE A 8 -29.89 42.81 3.34
CA ILE A 8 -28.82 42.05 2.66
C ILE A 8 -28.57 40.76 3.46
N LEU A 9 -29.04 39.65 2.92
CA LEU A 9 -28.70 38.33 3.46
C LEU A 9 -27.22 38.03 3.10
N PHE A 10 -26.35 38.08 4.09
CA PHE A 10 -24.98 37.52 3.97
C PHE A 10 -25.08 35.98 4.07
N ILE A 11 -25.00 35.30 2.94
CA ILE A 11 -24.81 33.84 2.90
C ILE A 11 -23.32 33.59 3.24
N ALA A 12 -23.05 33.30 4.51
CA ALA A 12 -21.76 32.81 4.92
C ALA A 12 -21.60 31.38 4.33
N ALA A 13 -20.78 31.25 3.30
CA ALA A 13 -20.37 29.93 2.81
C ALA A 13 -19.56 29.25 3.92
N VAL A 14 -20.18 28.31 4.60
CA VAL A 14 -19.48 27.42 5.56
C VAL A 14 -18.58 26.50 4.73
N PHE A 15 -17.32 26.89 4.53
CA PHE A 15 -16.29 25.99 4.02
C PHE A 15 -16.05 24.95 5.11
N SER A 16 -16.57 23.74 4.91
CA SER A 16 -16.24 22.59 5.73
C SER A 16 -14.76 22.26 5.47
N ALA A 17 -13.87 22.75 6.32
CA ALA A 17 -12.45 22.43 6.23
C ALA A 17 -12.28 20.91 6.39
N HIS A 18 -11.83 20.24 5.35
CA HIS A 18 -11.53 18.83 5.42
C HIS A 18 -10.11 18.67 6.01
N ALA A 19 -10.04 18.10 7.20
CA ALA A 19 -8.78 17.78 7.83
C ALA A 19 -7.87 16.94 6.91
N VAL A 20 -6.56 17.18 6.95
CA VAL A 20 -5.56 16.31 6.28
C VAL A 20 -5.79 14.87 6.67
N ARG A 21 -5.78 13.98 5.67
CA ARG A 21 -5.95 12.53 5.83
C ARG A 21 -4.84 11.79 5.11
N LEU A 22 -4.46 10.66 5.67
CA LEU A 22 -3.41 9.77 5.14
C LEU A 22 -4.01 8.42 4.72
N PRO A 23 -3.39 7.70 3.75
CA PRO A 23 -3.76 6.32 3.46
C PRO A 23 -3.40 5.40 4.62
N ALA A 24 -4.10 4.27 4.75
CA ALA A 24 -3.92 3.34 5.86
C ALA A 24 -2.47 2.83 6.01
N VAL A 25 -1.73 2.70 4.91
CA VAL A 25 -0.33 2.25 4.92
C VAL A 25 0.63 3.29 5.52
N ILE A 26 0.25 4.57 5.55
CA ILE A 26 1.02 5.62 6.23
C ILE A 26 0.41 5.82 7.63
N ASN A 27 0.92 5.08 8.60
CA ASN A 27 0.39 5.08 9.96
C ASN A 27 1.50 4.82 10.99
N ALA A 28 1.15 4.88 12.28
CA ALA A 28 2.05 4.51 13.36
C ALA A 28 2.60 3.08 13.19
N ASN A 29 3.76 2.81 13.74
CA ASN A 29 4.49 1.54 13.66
C ASN A 29 5.02 1.16 12.25
N MET A 30 4.83 1.96 11.20
CA MET A 30 5.31 1.63 9.85
C MET A 30 6.83 1.56 9.78
N VAL A 31 7.34 0.88 8.75
CA VAL A 31 8.73 0.94 8.31
C VAL A 31 8.80 1.71 7.00
N LEU A 32 9.59 2.78 6.95
CA LEU A 32 9.88 3.49 5.69
C LEU A 32 11.08 2.85 5.00
N GLN A 33 11.02 2.75 3.67
CA GLN A 33 12.08 2.14 2.88
C GLN A 33 13.34 2.99 2.91
N ARG A 34 14.49 2.37 3.22
CA ARG A 34 15.82 3.00 3.17
C ARG A 34 16.36 3.13 1.75
N ASP A 35 17.38 3.96 1.58
CA ASP A 35 18.23 4.09 0.38
C ASP A 35 17.50 4.54 -0.90
N MET A 36 16.25 4.97 -0.81
CA MET A 36 15.50 5.56 -1.91
C MET A 36 14.62 6.72 -1.44
N GLN A 37 14.08 7.50 -2.38
CA GLN A 37 13.10 8.53 -2.05
C GLN A 37 11.82 7.90 -1.49
N VAL A 38 11.25 8.51 -0.46
CA VAL A 38 10.07 7.98 0.22
C VAL A 38 8.86 8.87 -0.05
N PRO A 39 7.91 8.43 -0.88
CA PRO A 39 6.65 9.14 -1.09
C PRO A 39 5.81 9.16 0.18
N ILE A 40 5.31 10.35 0.53
CA ILE A 40 4.28 10.56 1.55
C ILE A 40 3.15 11.32 0.86
N TRP A 41 1.92 10.81 0.98
CA TRP A 41 0.77 11.36 0.26
C TRP A 41 -0.52 11.25 1.07
N GLY A 42 -1.53 11.95 0.60
CA GLY A 42 -2.85 11.92 1.22
C GLY A 42 -3.82 12.89 0.59
N TRP A 43 -4.80 13.31 1.37
CA TRP A 43 -5.88 14.20 0.95
C TRP A 43 -5.98 15.38 1.89
N GLY A 44 -6.48 16.51 1.38
CA GLY A 44 -6.72 17.77 2.10
C GLY A 44 -7.56 18.72 1.27
N ASP A 45 -7.72 19.94 1.72
CA ASP A 45 -8.44 20.98 0.99
C ASP A 45 -7.59 21.54 -0.16
N ALA A 46 -8.21 21.77 -1.31
CA ALA A 46 -7.51 22.31 -2.48
C ALA A 46 -6.81 23.64 -2.14
N GLY A 47 -5.52 23.75 -2.46
CA GLY A 47 -4.70 24.92 -2.14
C GLY A 47 -4.07 24.88 -0.73
N GLU A 48 -4.42 23.95 0.12
CA GLU A 48 -3.81 23.77 1.45
C GLU A 48 -2.33 23.42 1.33
N LYS A 49 -1.49 24.07 2.14
CA LYS A 49 -0.06 23.73 2.24
C LYS A 49 0.14 22.64 3.29
N ILE A 50 0.67 21.50 2.87
CA ILE A 50 1.00 20.39 3.73
C ILE A 50 2.51 20.34 3.95
N THR A 51 2.94 20.20 5.19
CA THR A 51 4.35 20.02 5.57
C THR A 51 4.51 18.68 6.27
N VAL A 52 5.46 17.87 5.79
CA VAL A 52 5.85 16.60 6.42
C VAL A 52 7.25 16.76 7.02
N SER A 53 7.39 16.39 8.28
CA SER A 53 8.66 16.43 9.00
C SER A 53 9.00 15.02 9.51
N PHE A 54 10.21 14.53 9.16
CA PHE A 54 10.74 13.24 9.59
C PHE A 54 12.27 13.20 9.48
N ALA A 55 12.96 12.60 10.45
CA ALA A 55 14.40 12.36 10.44
C ALA A 55 15.24 13.59 10.05
N GLY A 56 14.94 14.76 10.62
CA GLY A 56 15.62 16.02 10.32
C GLY A 56 15.23 16.69 9.01
N GLN A 57 14.42 16.05 8.17
CA GLN A 57 13.89 16.62 6.94
C GLN A 57 12.55 17.31 7.19
N SER A 58 12.28 18.39 6.43
CA SER A 58 10.98 19.06 6.38
C SER A 58 10.68 19.43 4.94
N LYS A 59 9.65 18.84 4.35
CA LYS A 59 9.23 19.02 2.96
C LYS A 59 7.80 19.51 2.91
N SER A 60 7.45 20.30 1.91
CA SER A 60 6.07 20.80 1.74
C SER A 60 5.54 20.53 0.34
N ALA A 61 4.23 20.35 0.25
CA ALA A 61 3.46 20.28 -0.99
C ALA A 61 2.17 21.05 -0.85
N THR A 62 1.58 21.48 -1.96
CA THR A 62 0.25 22.08 -1.99
C THR A 62 -0.76 21.06 -2.49
N VAL A 63 -1.89 20.98 -1.83
CA VAL A 63 -3.00 20.11 -2.23
C VAL A 63 -3.56 20.57 -3.58
N GLY A 64 -3.62 19.65 -4.53
CA GLY A 64 -4.16 19.91 -5.86
C GLY A 64 -5.67 20.13 -5.86
N LYS A 65 -6.22 20.61 -7.01
CA LYS A 65 -7.67 20.80 -7.21
C LYS A 65 -8.49 19.52 -7.01
N ASN A 66 -7.88 18.36 -7.16
CA ASN A 66 -8.48 17.03 -6.94
C ASN A 66 -8.47 16.59 -5.46
N GLY A 67 -8.04 17.46 -4.54
CA GLY A 67 -7.96 17.16 -3.12
C GLY A 67 -6.83 16.22 -2.73
N LYS A 68 -5.86 15.94 -3.63
CA LYS A 68 -4.71 15.05 -3.37
C LYS A 68 -3.42 15.86 -3.25
N TRP A 69 -2.50 15.37 -2.43
CA TRP A 69 -1.13 15.88 -2.33
C TRP A 69 -0.14 14.74 -2.22
N MET A 70 1.08 14.96 -2.65
CA MET A 70 2.20 14.05 -2.48
C MET A 70 3.50 14.85 -2.43
N LEU A 71 4.42 14.41 -1.59
CA LEU A 71 5.81 14.84 -1.59
C LEU A 71 6.73 13.63 -1.42
N LYS A 72 8.02 13.81 -1.65
CA LYS A 72 9.02 12.76 -1.43
C LYS A 72 10.05 13.24 -0.42
N LEU A 73 10.24 12.48 0.65
CA LEU A 73 11.40 12.62 1.49
C LEU A 73 12.65 12.16 0.71
N ASP A 74 13.79 12.74 1.01
CA ASP A 74 15.05 12.28 0.46
C ASP A 74 15.40 10.89 1.04
N LYS A 75 16.39 10.23 0.47
CA LYS A 75 16.87 8.91 0.91
C LYS A 75 17.08 8.89 2.41
N LEU A 76 16.59 7.85 3.05
CA LEU A 76 16.71 7.62 4.49
C LEU A 76 17.75 6.53 4.74
N GLU A 77 18.55 6.69 5.78
CA GLU A 77 19.43 5.64 6.29
C GLU A 77 18.64 4.70 7.23
N ALA A 78 19.04 3.41 7.26
CA ALA A 78 18.43 2.44 8.15
C ALA A 78 18.52 2.89 9.61
N ASN A 79 17.41 2.81 10.33
CA ASN A 79 17.35 3.21 11.72
C ASN A 79 16.33 2.36 12.50
N ALA A 80 16.81 1.61 13.48
CA ALA A 80 16.00 0.81 14.38
C ALA A 80 15.50 1.61 15.61
N LYS A 81 15.95 2.85 15.80
CA LYS A 81 15.45 3.72 16.86
C LYS A 81 14.12 4.33 16.42
N PRO A 82 13.03 4.13 17.18
CA PRO A 82 11.72 4.70 16.86
C PRO A 82 11.75 6.23 16.75
N SER A 83 11.14 6.74 15.69
CA SER A 83 11.04 8.18 15.42
C SER A 83 9.59 8.58 15.14
N ASN A 84 9.29 9.88 15.22
CA ASN A 84 7.97 10.42 14.92
C ASN A 84 7.95 11.10 13.56
N LEU A 85 6.89 10.83 12.77
CA LEU A 85 6.58 11.56 11.55
C LEU A 85 5.42 12.51 11.83
N THR A 86 5.57 13.78 11.46
CA THR A 86 4.51 14.79 11.62
C THR A 86 4.05 15.26 10.25
N VAL A 87 2.74 15.29 10.04
CA VAL A 87 2.09 15.88 8.87
C VAL A 87 1.24 17.05 9.34
N LYS A 88 1.56 18.25 8.90
CA LYS A 88 0.90 19.50 9.30
C LYS A 88 0.27 20.18 8.09
N GLY A 89 -1.00 20.42 8.18
CA GLY A 89 -1.80 21.26 7.32
C GLY A 89 -2.73 22.12 8.17
N ASN A 90 -4.02 22.18 7.87
CA ASN A 90 -5.04 22.81 8.72
C ASN A 90 -5.22 22.08 10.05
N ASN A 91 -4.89 20.79 10.09
CA ASN A 91 -4.74 19.98 11.30
C ASN A 91 -3.31 19.40 11.38
N GLU A 92 -2.98 18.73 12.46
CA GLU A 92 -1.71 18.04 12.66
C GLU A 92 -1.94 16.56 12.95
N ILE A 93 -1.20 15.70 12.23
CA ILE A 93 -1.17 14.25 12.46
C ILE A 93 0.25 13.89 12.91
N LYS A 94 0.37 13.24 14.07
CA LYS A 94 1.62 12.71 14.61
C LYS A 94 1.57 11.19 14.59
N LEU A 95 2.49 10.57 13.85
CA LEU A 95 2.63 9.12 13.75
C LEU A 95 3.89 8.71 14.51
N GLY A 96 3.72 7.88 15.53
CA GLY A 96 4.82 7.42 16.38
C GLY A 96 5.38 6.06 15.96
N ASN A 97 6.53 5.73 16.55
CA ASN A 97 7.17 4.42 16.45
C ASN A 97 7.53 4.01 15.00
N ILE A 98 7.96 4.97 14.19
CA ILE A 98 8.39 4.77 12.80
C ILE A 98 9.83 4.28 12.78
N LEU A 99 10.10 3.23 12.01
CA LEU A 99 11.45 2.72 11.75
C LEU A 99 11.82 2.96 10.28
N VAL A 100 13.11 2.85 9.99
CA VAL A 100 13.63 2.90 8.60
C VAL A 100 14.40 1.62 8.31
N GLY A 101 14.06 0.93 7.23
CA GLY A 101 14.66 -0.37 6.89
C GLY A 101 14.24 -0.89 5.53
N GLU A 102 14.10 -2.20 5.41
CA GLU A 102 13.66 -2.87 4.18
C GLU A 102 12.14 -3.10 4.20
N VAL A 103 11.44 -2.69 3.16
CA VAL A 103 10.00 -2.92 3.02
C VAL A 103 9.73 -3.85 1.84
N TRP A 104 8.93 -4.88 2.07
CA TRP A 104 8.60 -5.87 1.06
C TRP A 104 7.10 -6.14 1.01
N ILE A 105 6.53 -6.18 -0.19
CA ILE A 105 5.16 -6.67 -0.37
C ILE A 105 5.16 -8.19 -0.51
N CYS A 106 4.33 -8.86 0.29
CA CYS A 106 4.14 -10.30 0.33
C CYS A 106 2.81 -10.62 -0.35
N SER A 107 2.85 -11.05 -1.62
CA SER A 107 1.65 -11.20 -2.42
C SER A 107 1.61 -12.49 -3.24
N GLY A 108 0.42 -12.90 -3.63
CA GLY A 108 0.20 -14.14 -4.35
C GLY A 108 -1.07 -14.85 -3.91
N GLN A 109 -1.06 -16.20 -4.02
CA GLN A 109 -2.21 -17.02 -3.66
C GLN A 109 -2.01 -17.80 -2.34
N SER A 110 -2.63 -18.97 -2.19
CA SER A 110 -2.71 -19.75 -0.94
C SER A 110 -1.36 -19.98 -0.24
N ASN A 111 -0.29 -20.24 -0.96
CA ASN A 111 1.04 -20.47 -0.37
C ASN A 111 1.65 -19.17 0.21
N MET A 112 1.26 -17.99 -0.28
CA MET A 112 1.59 -16.73 0.37
C MET A 112 0.62 -16.41 1.52
N GLU A 113 -0.65 -16.81 1.42
CA GLU A 113 -1.67 -16.58 2.45
C GLU A 113 -1.52 -17.53 3.65
N TRP A 114 -0.79 -18.66 3.51
CA TRP A 114 -0.57 -19.64 4.55
C TRP A 114 -0.01 -19.00 5.84
N LYS A 115 -0.74 -19.17 6.93
CA LYS A 115 -0.48 -18.44 8.18
C LYS A 115 0.57 -19.14 9.04
N VAL A 116 1.28 -18.37 9.85
CA VAL A 116 2.26 -18.92 10.83
C VAL A 116 1.58 -19.93 11.75
N ALA A 117 0.34 -19.70 12.17
CA ALA A 117 -0.43 -20.65 12.98
C ALA A 117 -0.69 -22.03 12.31
N GLN A 118 -0.47 -22.13 11.00
CA GLN A 118 -0.71 -23.36 10.22
C GLN A 118 0.60 -24.10 9.88
N CYS A 119 1.76 -23.59 10.32
CA CYS A 119 3.05 -24.18 10.07
C CYS A 119 3.37 -25.32 11.03
N ALA A 120 4.34 -26.18 10.66
CA ALA A 120 4.99 -27.04 11.61
C ALA A 120 5.63 -26.22 12.73
N ASN A 121 5.58 -26.70 13.98
CA ASN A 121 6.10 -26.00 15.17
C ASN A 121 5.50 -24.60 15.39
N ALA A 122 4.23 -24.38 14.97
CA ALA A 122 3.58 -23.07 15.07
C ALA A 122 3.57 -22.48 16.49
N LYS A 123 3.41 -23.34 17.53
CA LYS A 123 3.38 -22.89 18.93
C LYS A 123 4.72 -22.29 19.35
N GLU A 124 5.81 -22.96 19.03
CA GLU A 124 7.18 -22.52 19.33
C GLU A 124 7.53 -21.27 18.53
N GLU A 125 7.22 -21.26 17.24
CA GLU A 125 7.48 -20.12 16.36
C GLU A 125 6.71 -18.87 16.84
N ILE A 126 5.44 -18.99 17.19
CA ILE A 126 4.65 -17.89 17.73
C ILE A 126 5.22 -17.41 19.07
N ALA A 127 5.54 -18.32 19.99
CA ALA A 127 6.10 -17.95 21.30
C ALA A 127 7.42 -17.20 21.19
N MET A 128 8.26 -17.52 20.19
CA MET A 128 9.55 -16.86 19.95
C MET A 128 9.47 -15.61 19.08
N ALA A 129 8.32 -15.27 18.52
CA ALA A 129 8.17 -14.16 17.56
C ALA A 129 8.20 -12.77 18.22
N ASN A 130 9.18 -12.51 19.07
CA ASN A 130 9.37 -11.21 19.71
C ASN A 130 10.41 -10.39 18.94
N HIS A 131 10.02 -9.86 17.79
CA HIS A 131 10.87 -9.12 16.87
C HIS A 131 10.41 -7.66 16.70
N SER A 132 10.75 -6.79 17.64
CA SER A 132 10.30 -5.39 17.64
C SER A 132 10.75 -4.57 16.43
N ALA A 133 11.78 -5.00 15.70
CA ALA A 133 12.25 -4.38 14.47
C ALA A 133 11.54 -4.93 13.21
N ILE A 134 10.72 -5.97 13.33
CA ILE A 134 9.86 -6.46 12.23
C ILE A 134 8.46 -5.90 12.42
N ARG A 135 7.88 -5.37 11.37
CA ARG A 135 6.54 -4.79 11.36
C ARG A 135 5.68 -5.43 10.29
N LEU A 136 4.44 -5.65 10.62
CA LEU A 136 3.48 -6.38 9.83
C LEU A 136 2.32 -5.46 9.47
N PHE A 137 2.03 -5.31 8.18
CA PHE A 137 0.83 -4.68 7.67
C PHE A 137 0.08 -5.71 6.85
N ASP A 138 -1.17 -5.95 7.15
CA ASP A 138 -1.99 -6.90 6.40
C ASP A 138 -3.20 -6.18 5.81
N VAL A 139 -3.39 -6.34 4.49
CA VAL A 139 -4.58 -5.83 3.80
C VAL A 139 -5.75 -6.73 4.17
N PRO A 140 -6.74 -6.24 4.92
CA PRO A 140 -7.79 -7.10 5.45
C PRO A 140 -8.81 -7.48 4.38
N GLY A 141 -9.20 -8.75 4.40
CA GLY A 141 -10.25 -9.31 3.56
C GLY A 141 -9.85 -9.53 2.10
N HIS A 142 -10.75 -10.16 1.39
CA HIS A 142 -10.62 -10.44 -0.04
C HIS A 142 -11.61 -9.53 -0.78
N THR A 143 -11.09 -8.47 -1.39
CA THR A 143 -11.92 -7.42 -2.02
C THR A 143 -11.53 -7.21 -3.48
N VAL A 144 -12.52 -6.82 -4.26
CA VAL A 144 -12.37 -6.50 -5.69
C VAL A 144 -13.06 -5.19 -6.02
N HIS A 145 -12.52 -4.48 -7.02
CA HIS A 145 -13.16 -3.29 -7.55
C HIS A 145 -12.83 -3.12 -9.04
N PRO A 146 -13.78 -2.66 -9.89
CA PRO A 146 -13.51 -2.45 -11.30
C PRO A 146 -12.50 -1.32 -11.55
N LEU A 147 -12.48 -0.30 -10.73
CA LEU A 147 -11.58 0.85 -10.85
C LEU A 147 -10.62 0.92 -9.66
N PRO A 148 -9.41 1.50 -9.86
CA PRO A 148 -8.45 1.70 -8.77
C PRO A 148 -9.04 2.45 -7.58
N GLN A 149 -8.81 1.95 -6.38
CA GLN A 149 -9.29 2.53 -5.12
C GLN A 149 -8.16 3.24 -4.40
N ASP A 150 -8.35 4.51 -4.08
CA ASP A 150 -7.35 5.29 -3.32
C ASP A 150 -7.35 4.95 -1.82
N LYS A 151 -8.47 4.46 -1.30
CA LYS A 151 -8.64 4.17 0.13
C LYS A 151 -8.53 2.67 0.36
N GLY A 152 -7.53 2.28 1.14
CA GLY A 152 -7.37 0.93 1.67
C GLY A 152 -7.69 0.85 3.16
N LYS A 153 -7.62 -0.37 3.68
CA LYS A 153 -7.70 -0.68 5.11
C LYS A 153 -6.44 -1.40 5.54
N GLY A 154 -6.17 -1.41 6.84
CA GLY A 154 -5.04 -2.08 7.45
C GLY A 154 -4.37 -1.20 8.50
N GLU A 155 -3.51 -1.81 9.28
CA GLU A 155 -2.69 -1.13 10.28
C GLU A 155 -1.35 -1.85 10.44
N TRP A 156 -0.30 -1.10 10.77
CA TRP A 156 0.99 -1.68 11.08
C TRP A 156 1.01 -2.22 12.51
N LYS A 157 1.45 -3.46 12.67
CA LYS A 157 1.62 -4.14 13.96
C LYS A 157 3.10 -4.46 14.19
N VAL A 158 3.53 -4.33 15.43
CA VAL A 158 4.84 -4.86 15.85
C VAL A 158 4.77 -6.38 15.82
N CYS A 159 5.78 -7.05 15.25
CA CYS A 159 5.85 -8.50 15.28
C CYS A 159 6.05 -8.99 16.72
N SER A 160 5.08 -9.74 17.21
CA SER A 160 5.03 -10.28 18.55
C SER A 160 4.24 -11.60 18.57
N PRO A 161 4.31 -12.38 19.66
CA PRO A 161 3.47 -13.56 19.82
C PRO A 161 1.97 -13.33 19.62
N SER A 162 1.49 -12.12 19.96
CA SER A 162 0.07 -11.75 19.82
C SER A 162 -0.34 -11.33 18.41
N THR A 163 0.61 -11.01 17.51
CA THR A 163 0.31 -10.45 16.19
C THR A 163 0.70 -11.34 15.02
N ILE A 164 1.66 -12.26 15.22
CA ILE A 164 2.26 -13.04 14.13
C ILE A 164 1.41 -14.22 13.65
N SER A 165 0.57 -14.78 14.51
CA SER A 165 -0.14 -16.05 14.25
C SER A 165 -0.99 -16.02 12.96
N SER A 166 -1.60 -14.88 12.64
CA SER A 166 -2.45 -14.68 11.48
C SER A 166 -1.74 -14.14 10.24
N PHE A 167 -0.46 -13.81 10.34
CA PHE A 167 0.32 -13.27 9.22
C PHE A 167 0.86 -14.38 8.31
N SER A 168 1.19 -14.04 7.05
CA SER A 168 1.84 -14.93 6.08
C SER A 168 3.11 -15.57 6.66
N ALA A 169 3.17 -16.88 6.69
CA ALA A 169 4.37 -17.61 7.10
C ALA A 169 5.52 -17.37 6.13
N THR A 170 5.26 -17.46 4.82
CA THR A 170 6.24 -17.19 3.78
C THR A 170 6.83 -15.77 3.94
N GLY A 171 5.96 -14.77 4.13
CA GLY A 171 6.38 -13.38 4.40
C GLY A 171 7.19 -13.26 5.68
N TYR A 172 6.72 -13.87 6.77
CA TYR A 172 7.39 -13.80 8.07
C TYR A 172 8.80 -14.44 8.05
N TYR A 173 8.94 -15.67 7.54
CA TYR A 173 10.24 -16.34 7.49
C TYR A 173 11.24 -15.61 6.59
N PHE A 174 10.77 -15.09 5.45
CA PHE A 174 11.56 -14.23 4.59
C PHE A 174 12.03 -12.97 5.35
N GLY A 175 11.11 -12.21 5.94
CA GLY A 175 11.42 -10.97 6.64
C GLY A 175 12.33 -11.18 7.85
N ARG A 176 12.13 -12.28 8.61
CA ARG A 176 13.00 -12.67 9.71
C ARG A 176 14.42 -12.97 9.22
N ARG A 177 14.57 -13.63 8.07
CA ARG A 177 15.88 -13.91 7.48
C ARG A 177 16.56 -12.62 7.02
N ILE A 178 15.85 -11.73 6.33
CA ILE A 178 16.37 -10.43 5.90
C ILE A 178 16.80 -9.58 7.12
N HIS A 179 15.98 -9.52 8.15
CA HIS A 179 16.32 -8.81 9.39
C HIS A 179 17.61 -9.35 10.02
N LYS A 180 17.74 -10.67 10.10
CA LYS A 180 18.93 -11.33 10.67
C LYS A 180 20.20 -11.06 9.85
N GLU A 181 20.13 -11.14 8.53
CA GLU A 181 21.29 -10.99 7.64
C GLU A 181 21.75 -9.54 7.49
N LEU A 182 20.81 -8.60 7.38
CA LEU A 182 21.12 -7.20 7.14
C LEU A 182 21.18 -6.35 8.43
N ASN A 183 20.71 -6.88 9.55
CA ASN A 183 20.59 -6.19 10.83
C ASN A 183 19.89 -4.81 10.72
N VAL A 184 18.80 -4.75 9.92
CA VAL A 184 17.97 -3.55 9.73
C VAL A 184 16.51 -3.86 10.03
N PRO A 185 15.68 -2.84 10.35
CA PRO A 185 14.23 -3.04 10.45
C PRO A 185 13.63 -3.59 9.15
N VAL A 186 12.56 -4.37 9.27
CA VAL A 186 11.85 -4.95 8.13
C VAL A 186 10.34 -4.70 8.26
N GLY A 187 9.77 -4.11 7.22
CA GLY A 187 8.33 -3.98 7.04
C GLY A 187 7.80 -5.00 6.04
N LEU A 188 6.81 -5.78 6.44
CA LEU A 188 6.16 -6.78 5.60
C LEU A 188 4.71 -6.34 5.34
N VAL A 189 4.36 -6.18 4.07
CA VAL A 189 3.03 -5.77 3.62
C VAL A 189 2.34 -6.96 2.98
N GLY A 190 1.44 -7.61 3.70
CA GLY A 190 0.64 -8.73 3.22
C GLY A 190 -0.52 -8.27 2.35
N SER A 191 -0.58 -8.74 1.11
CA SER A 191 -1.71 -8.56 0.20
C SER A 191 -1.81 -9.83 -0.65
N ASN A 192 -2.59 -10.80 -0.21
CA ASN A 192 -2.66 -12.13 -0.79
C ASN A 192 -4.08 -12.70 -0.73
N TRP A 193 -4.37 -13.68 -1.63
CA TRP A 193 -5.68 -14.31 -1.71
C TRP A 193 -5.58 -15.69 -2.36
N GLY A 194 -5.89 -16.74 -1.59
CA GLY A 194 -5.82 -18.14 -2.02
C GLY A 194 -6.70 -18.44 -3.22
N GLY A 195 -6.21 -19.32 -4.11
CA GLY A 195 -6.94 -19.77 -5.30
C GLY A 195 -7.01 -18.76 -6.44
N THR A 196 -6.36 -17.60 -6.33
CA THR A 196 -6.42 -16.56 -7.37
C THR A 196 -5.38 -16.77 -8.48
N ARG A 197 -5.76 -16.41 -9.69
CA ARG A 197 -4.89 -16.32 -10.86
C ARG A 197 -4.10 -15.02 -10.84
N ILE A 198 -3.12 -14.86 -11.75
CA ILE A 198 -2.27 -13.68 -11.82
C ILE A 198 -2.98 -12.46 -12.42
N GLU A 199 -3.97 -12.65 -13.30
CA GLU A 199 -4.63 -11.58 -14.05
C GLU A 199 -5.34 -10.55 -13.13
N PRO A 200 -6.06 -10.94 -12.07
CA PRO A 200 -6.68 -10.00 -11.15
C PRO A 200 -5.69 -9.07 -10.42
N TRP A 201 -4.44 -9.48 -10.29
CA TRP A 201 -3.38 -8.71 -9.63
C TRP A 201 -2.59 -7.80 -10.56
N THR A 202 -2.78 -7.95 -11.89
CA THR A 202 -2.04 -7.21 -12.90
C THR A 202 -2.72 -5.89 -13.21
N THR A 203 -1.93 -4.81 -13.35
CA THR A 203 -2.45 -3.47 -13.68
C THR A 203 -2.85 -3.36 -15.15
N LEU A 204 -3.69 -2.37 -15.50
CA LEU A 204 -3.97 -2.04 -16.90
C LEU A 204 -2.68 -1.72 -17.68
N ASP A 205 -1.80 -0.86 -17.13
CA ASP A 205 -0.49 -0.54 -17.72
C ASP A 205 0.36 -1.80 -17.96
N GLY A 206 0.30 -2.75 -17.03
CA GLY A 206 0.99 -4.04 -17.17
C GLY A 206 0.47 -4.81 -18.38
N PHE A 207 -0.83 -4.97 -18.53
CA PHE A 207 -1.43 -5.65 -19.70
C PHE A 207 -1.10 -4.92 -21.00
N GLN A 208 -1.18 -3.59 -21.03
CA GLN A 208 -0.85 -2.79 -22.20
C GLN A 208 0.63 -2.89 -22.62
N SER A 209 1.51 -3.23 -21.69
CA SER A 209 2.95 -3.37 -21.95
C SER A 209 3.34 -4.68 -22.64
N VAL A 210 2.40 -5.61 -22.81
CA VAL A 210 2.60 -6.95 -23.39
C VAL A 210 1.56 -7.17 -24.49
N PRO A 211 1.94 -7.12 -25.78
CA PRO A 211 1.00 -7.19 -26.92
C PRO A 211 0.07 -8.41 -26.88
N GLU A 212 0.56 -9.55 -26.43
CA GLU A 212 -0.18 -10.82 -26.34
C GLU A 212 -1.32 -10.77 -25.31
N LEU A 213 -1.33 -9.76 -24.45
CA LEU A 213 -2.36 -9.56 -23.41
C LEU A 213 -3.34 -8.42 -23.76
N SER A 214 -3.44 -8.05 -25.03
CA SER A 214 -4.31 -6.96 -25.52
C SER A 214 -5.79 -7.18 -25.17
N GLU A 215 -6.28 -8.40 -25.14
CA GLU A 215 -7.66 -8.69 -24.77
C GLU A 215 -7.95 -8.39 -23.30
N GLN A 216 -7.01 -8.73 -22.39
CA GLN A 216 -7.10 -8.35 -20.98
C GLN A 216 -7.06 -6.82 -20.82
N ALA A 217 -6.18 -6.13 -21.56
CA ALA A 217 -6.10 -4.67 -21.55
C ALA A 217 -7.42 -4.03 -22.02
N LYS A 218 -8.03 -4.51 -23.12
CA LYS A 218 -9.33 -4.04 -23.60
C LYS A 218 -10.43 -4.26 -22.56
N SER A 219 -10.46 -5.46 -21.95
CA SER A 219 -11.43 -5.79 -20.90
C SER A 219 -11.36 -4.81 -19.73
N VAL A 220 -10.16 -4.52 -19.22
CA VAL A 220 -9.96 -3.58 -18.10
C VAL A 220 -10.29 -2.14 -18.51
N THR A 221 -9.92 -1.72 -19.73
CA THR A 221 -10.24 -0.37 -20.25
C THR A 221 -11.75 -0.13 -20.33
N ALA A 222 -12.52 -1.17 -20.56
CA ALA A 222 -13.99 -1.09 -20.65
C ALA A 222 -14.68 -1.07 -19.26
N TYR A 223 -13.94 -1.10 -18.15
CA TYR A 223 -14.57 -1.07 -16.82
C TYR A 223 -15.13 0.30 -16.51
N THR A 224 -16.35 0.31 -16.00
CA THR A 224 -17.06 1.47 -15.45
C THR A 224 -17.24 1.27 -13.94
N ALA A 225 -17.60 2.32 -13.21
CA ALA A 225 -17.71 2.26 -11.75
C ALA A 225 -18.81 1.28 -11.26
N ASP A 226 -19.83 1.04 -12.08
CA ASP A 226 -20.96 0.14 -11.83
C ASP A 226 -20.71 -1.30 -12.35
N LYS A 227 -19.58 -1.54 -13.02
CA LYS A 227 -19.22 -2.87 -13.52
C LYS A 227 -19.08 -3.87 -12.38
N LYS A 228 -19.82 -4.94 -12.42
CA LYS A 228 -19.67 -6.07 -11.50
C LYS A 228 -18.42 -6.88 -11.89
N VAL A 229 -17.51 -7.04 -10.93
CA VAL A 229 -16.27 -7.80 -11.06
C VAL A 229 -16.16 -8.82 -9.93
N GLY A 230 -15.41 -9.90 -10.16
CA GLY A 230 -15.12 -10.94 -9.18
C GLY A 230 -13.61 -11.16 -9.03
N GLY A 231 -13.22 -12.09 -8.17
CA GLY A 231 -11.82 -12.42 -7.90
C GLY A 231 -11.03 -12.98 -9.10
N ALA A 232 -11.70 -13.37 -10.18
CA ALA A 232 -11.09 -13.79 -11.44
C ALA A 232 -11.00 -12.67 -12.49
N SER A 233 -11.65 -11.51 -12.26
CA SER A 233 -11.66 -10.41 -13.23
C SER A 233 -10.29 -9.72 -13.29
N PRO A 234 -9.72 -9.48 -14.49
CA PRO A 234 -8.44 -8.80 -14.64
C PRO A 234 -8.40 -7.47 -13.88
N SER A 235 -7.28 -7.15 -13.24
CA SER A 235 -7.03 -5.95 -12.40
C SER A 235 -7.92 -5.78 -11.17
N ALA A 236 -8.97 -6.56 -10.95
CA ALA A 236 -9.97 -6.27 -9.94
C ALA A 236 -9.41 -6.37 -8.50
N ILE A 237 -8.51 -7.31 -8.24
CA ILE A 237 -7.82 -7.45 -6.94
C ILE A 237 -6.77 -6.35 -6.80
N TYR A 238 -5.97 -6.09 -7.84
CA TYR A 238 -5.01 -4.98 -7.84
C TYR A 238 -5.71 -3.67 -7.47
N ASN A 239 -6.81 -3.34 -8.12
CA ASN A 239 -7.54 -2.10 -7.91
C ASN A 239 -7.98 -1.89 -6.45
N SER A 240 -8.26 -2.96 -5.73
CA SER A 240 -8.81 -2.92 -4.37
C SER A 240 -7.77 -3.21 -3.28
N MET A 241 -6.83 -4.13 -3.52
CA MET A 241 -5.92 -4.64 -2.48
C MET A 241 -4.47 -4.16 -2.64
N VAL A 242 -4.06 -3.72 -3.84
CA VAL A 242 -2.68 -3.27 -4.10
C VAL A 242 -2.63 -1.77 -4.39
N HIS A 243 -3.52 -1.25 -5.24
CA HIS A 243 -3.52 0.17 -5.60
C HIS A 243 -3.55 1.12 -4.40
N PRO A 244 -4.32 0.87 -3.31
CA PRO A 244 -4.30 1.73 -2.13
C PRO A 244 -2.95 1.83 -1.41
N LEU A 245 -2.03 0.91 -1.70
CA LEU A 245 -0.68 0.90 -1.15
C LEU A 245 0.29 1.73 -1.99
N THR A 246 -0.07 2.08 -3.23
CA THR A 246 0.81 2.80 -4.15
C THR A 246 0.77 4.30 -3.92
N PRO A 247 1.90 5.00 -4.01
CA PRO A 247 3.26 4.54 -4.31
C PRO A 247 4.14 4.34 -3.05
N TYR A 248 3.69 3.61 -2.02
CA TYR A 248 4.52 3.36 -0.83
C TYR A 248 5.87 2.76 -1.23
N ALA A 249 6.98 3.39 -0.80
CA ALA A 249 8.30 2.92 -1.19
C ALA A 249 8.58 1.52 -0.63
N MET A 250 8.93 0.59 -1.51
CA MET A 250 9.23 -0.81 -1.18
C MET A 250 10.50 -1.26 -1.91
N ARG A 251 11.32 -2.11 -1.28
CA ARG A 251 12.48 -2.73 -1.91
C ARG A 251 12.05 -3.64 -3.06
N GLY A 252 10.96 -4.37 -2.87
CA GLY A 252 10.47 -5.29 -3.88
C GLY A 252 9.25 -6.08 -3.42
N ALA A 253 8.91 -7.06 -4.23
CA ALA A 253 7.81 -7.98 -3.98
C ALA A 253 8.32 -9.42 -3.87
N ILE A 254 7.84 -10.17 -2.88
CA ILE A 254 7.89 -11.62 -2.91
C ILE A 254 6.54 -12.10 -3.43
N TRP A 255 6.58 -12.81 -4.58
CA TRP A 255 5.39 -13.28 -5.28
C TRP A 255 5.32 -14.80 -5.26
N TYR A 256 4.29 -15.35 -4.60
CA TYR A 256 4.07 -16.80 -4.54
C TYR A 256 2.69 -17.13 -5.14
N GLN A 257 2.67 -17.41 -6.44
CA GLN A 257 1.48 -17.72 -7.22
C GLN A 257 1.90 -18.42 -8.52
N GLY A 258 1.06 -19.25 -9.06
CA GLY A 258 1.28 -19.95 -10.32
C GLY A 258 0.37 -21.16 -10.47
N GLU A 259 -0.01 -21.79 -9.38
CA GLU A 259 -0.80 -23.00 -9.36
C GLU A 259 -2.17 -22.82 -10.03
N SER A 260 -2.83 -21.69 -9.80
CA SER A 260 -4.12 -21.36 -10.43
C SER A 260 -4.01 -21.02 -11.93
N ASN A 261 -2.78 -20.85 -12.45
CA ASN A 261 -2.48 -20.68 -13.87
C ASN A 261 -1.75 -21.92 -14.44
N GLY A 262 -1.80 -23.05 -13.74
CA GLY A 262 -1.16 -24.30 -14.17
C GLY A 262 -1.53 -24.70 -15.60
N GLY A 263 -0.56 -25.15 -16.39
CA GLY A 263 -0.75 -25.55 -17.77
C GLY A 263 -0.69 -24.44 -18.83
N GLU A 264 -0.54 -23.16 -18.45
CA GLU A 264 -0.50 -22.03 -19.40
C GLU A 264 0.84 -21.84 -20.12
N GLY A 265 1.92 -22.43 -19.61
CA GLY A 265 3.24 -22.37 -20.26
C GLY A 265 3.71 -20.94 -20.51
N ILE A 266 4.04 -20.62 -21.77
CA ILE A 266 4.58 -19.32 -22.17
C ILE A 266 3.63 -18.16 -21.88
N THR A 267 2.33 -18.37 -21.90
CA THR A 267 1.34 -17.33 -21.60
C THR A 267 1.45 -16.87 -20.15
N TYR A 268 1.75 -17.78 -19.20
CA TYR A 268 1.99 -17.38 -17.82
C TYR A 268 3.26 -16.51 -17.68
N TYR A 269 4.31 -16.82 -18.43
CA TYR A 269 5.51 -15.98 -18.49
C TYR A 269 5.19 -14.56 -18.94
N GLN A 270 4.41 -14.40 -20.00
CA GLN A 270 3.95 -13.10 -20.52
C GLN A 270 3.14 -12.34 -19.46
N LYS A 271 2.20 -13.03 -18.78
CA LYS A 271 1.41 -12.45 -17.68
C LYS A 271 2.28 -12.00 -16.51
N LYS A 272 3.31 -12.78 -16.17
CA LYS A 272 4.26 -12.41 -15.11
C LYS A 272 5.06 -11.16 -15.49
N HIS A 273 5.47 -11.04 -16.76
CA HIS A 273 6.07 -9.80 -17.26
C HIS A 273 5.16 -8.58 -17.11
N ALA A 274 3.87 -8.76 -17.46
CA ALA A 274 2.87 -7.71 -17.31
C ALA A 274 2.69 -7.29 -15.83
N LEU A 275 2.61 -8.27 -14.91
CA LEU A 275 2.54 -7.98 -13.47
C LEU A 275 3.73 -7.15 -13.02
N VAL A 276 4.95 -7.61 -13.31
CA VAL A 276 6.20 -6.96 -12.85
C VAL A 276 6.29 -5.54 -13.42
N LYS A 277 6.12 -5.35 -14.72
CA LYS A 277 6.17 -4.01 -15.35
C LYS A 277 5.11 -3.08 -14.76
N GLY A 278 3.89 -3.58 -14.60
CA GLY A 278 2.78 -2.81 -14.05
C GLY A 278 3.03 -2.37 -12.61
N TRP A 279 3.53 -3.27 -11.75
CA TRP A 279 3.83 -2.95 -10.37
C TRP A 279 5.01 -2.02 -10.22
N ARG A 280 6.11 -2.23 -10.97
CA ARG A 280 7.25 -1.30 -11.00
C ARG A 280 6.80 0.14 -11.31
N LYS A 281 5.93 0.30 -12.30
CA LYS A 281 5.35 1.61 -12.63
C LYS A 281 4.50 2.16 -11.49
N ALA A 282 3.60 1.35 -10.92
CA ALA A 282 2.67 1.77 -9.88
C ALA A 282 3.38 2.16 -8.57
N PHE A 283 4.40 1.41 -8.17
CA PHE A 283 5.23 1.71 -7.00
C PHE A 283 6.36 2.71 -7.28
N GLN A 284 6.48 3.22 -8.51
CA GLN A 284 7.55 4.13 -8.93
C GLN A 284 8.95 3.59 -8.61
N ASN A 285 9.13 2.29 -8.71
CA ASN A 285 10.39 1.57 -8.50
C ASN A 285 10.74 0.78 -9.76
N PRO A 286 11.57 1.34 -10.68
CA PRO A 286 11.88 0.73 -11.96
C PRO A 286 12.85 -0.46 -11.89
N ASP A 287 13.54 -0.65 -10.75
CA ASP A 287 14.63 -1.65 -10.56
C ASP A 287 14.13 -3.02 -10.08
#